data_fed78e8e7c9a8f89e1934593a85ba972
#
_entry.id   fed78e8e7c9a8f89e1934593a85ba972
#
_cell.length_a   1.000
_cell.length_b   1.000
_cell.length_c   1.000
_cell.angle_alpha   90.00
_cell.angle_beta   90.00
_cell.angle_gamma   90.00
#
_symmetry.space_group_name_H-M   'P 1'
#
loop_
_entity.id
_entity.type
_entity.pdbx_description
1 polymer ?
#
loop_
_entity_poly.entity_id
_entity_poly.type
_entity_poly.pdbx_seq_one_letter_code
_entity_poly.pdbx_strand_id
1 'polypeptide(L)'
;MPLYSQVVLFGDSLFQLSSTPQDGFSFQAALQDHCMRRLDVINRGFSGYNTTDALGVLPDLFPPPSATTPKIDYILVLLGANDACLPIPTNSQQVPLEQYKQNLRDILTHPTIRAHNPKILLVSPPPLDEIRMLERDLEKGHGQASRSAAVSKTYSDAALSIAAEVPGVVPIDLHEAVMRRAESMTIGSSRSSLPLGHPGGERGGLEVLIPDGLHLGGEGYRVLFELVKPHIGPFDQSREDYRYPDWKILNPGSLG
;
A
#
# COMPACT_ATOMS: atom_id res chain seq x y z
N MET A 1 0.07 -22.87 21.56
CA MET A 1 -1.20 -22.16 21.41
C MET A 1 -1.39 -21.87 19.94
N PRO A 2 -2.61 -21.90 19.42
CA PRO A 2 -2.82 -21.51 18.03
C PRO A 2 -2.51 -20.01 17.88
N LEU A 3 -1.62 -19.66 16.96
CA LEU A 3 -1.25 -18.29 16.66
C LEU A 3 -2.39 -17.58 15.90
N TYR A 4 -2.51 -16.27 16.03
CA TYR A 4 -3.36 -15.49 15.11
C TYR A 4 -2.79 -15.62 13.70
N SER A 5 -3.67 -15.81 12.71
CA SER A 5 -3.29 -15.61 11.31
C SER A 5 -3.03 -14.14 11.05
N GLN A 6 -2.31 -13.84 9.96
CA GLN A 6 -1.80 -12.52 9.70
C GLN A 6 -2.37 -11.89 8.43
N VAL A 7 -2.53 -10.57 8.48
CA VAL A 7 -2.54 -9.67 7.33
C VAL A 7 -1.16 -9.03 7.26
N VAL A 8 -0.42 -9.25 6.20
CA VAL A 8 0.91 -8.67 6.02
C VAL A 8 0.86 -7.50 5.03
N LEU A 9 1.39 -6.35 5.44
CA LEU A 9 1.60 -5.17 4.60
C LEU A 9 3.04 -5.22 4.08
N PHE A 10 3.24 -5.67 2.85
CA PHE A 10 4.57 -5.80 2.24
C PHE A 10 4.79 -4.73 1.18
N GLY A 11 5.78 -3.88 1.37
CA GLY A 11 6.04 -2.76 0.46
C GLY A 11 7.18 -1.85 0.87
N ASP A 12 7.10 -0.63 0.41
CA ASP A 12 8.09 0.43 0.64
C ASP A 12 7.69 1.39 1.79
N SER A 13 8.11 2.67 1.68
CA SER A 13 7.77 3.72 2.65
C SER A 13 6.27 3.95 2.79
N LEU A 14 5.48 3.69 1.76
CA LEU A 14 4.02 3.87 1.81
C LEU A 14 3.38 2.94 2.83
N PHE A 15 3.86 1.71 2.99
CA PHE A 15 3.42 0.86 4.09
C PHE A 15 4.21 1.12 5.38
N GLN A 16 5.51 1.37 5.33
CA GLN A 16 6.27 1.66 6.55
C GLN A 16 5.65 2.82 7.34
N LEU A 17 5.32 3.92 6.66
CA LEU A 17 4.75 5.12 7.28
C LEU A 17 3.26 4.97 7.65
N SER A 18 2.58 3.94 7.18
CA SER A 18 1.17 3.69 7.48
C SER A 18 0.88 3.39 8.95
N SER A 19 1.90 3.08 9.74
CA SER A 19 1.80 2.87 11.20
C SER A 19 1.77 4.17 11.98
N THR A 20 2.35 5.24 11.43
CA THR A 20 2.40 6.56 12.07
C THR A 20 1.12 7.33 11.75
N PRO A 21 0.43 7.91 12.74
CA PRO A 21 -0.73 8.75 12.46
C PRO A 21 -0.35 9.96 11.61
N GLN A 22 -1.04 10.12 10.48
CA GLN A 22 -0.97 11.29 9.61
C GLN A 22 -2.32 12.00 9.72
N ASP A 23 -2.33 13.26 10.11
CA ASP A 23 -3.56 14.05 10.31
C ASP A 23 -4.63 13.30 11.14
N GLY A 24 -4.18 12.60 12.19
CA GLY A 24 -5.03 11.83 13.10
C GLY A 24 -5.50 10.48 12.58
N PHE A 25 -4.99 9.98 11.44
CA PHE A 25 -5.33 8.67 10.90
C PHE A 25 -4.08 7.81 10.64
N SER A 26 -4.14 6.53 11.05
CA SER A 26 -3.15 5.50 10.74
C SER A 26 -3.85 4.34 10.03
N PHE A 27 -3.42 4.03 8.81
CA PHE A 27 -3.97 2.91 8.05
C PHE A 27 -3.77 1.58 8.76
N GLN A 28 -2.57 1.32 9.30
CA GLN A 28 -2.30 0.07 10.01
C GLN A 28 -3.17 -0.06 11.26
N ALA A 29 -3.35 0.99 12.04
CA ALA A 29 -4.20 0.95 13.23
C ALA A 29 -5.68 0.73 12.88
N ALA A 30 -6.19 1.40 11.84
CA ALA A 30 -7.56 1.22 11.36
C ALA A 30 -7.79 -0.21 10.83
N LEU A 31 -6.81 -0.78 10.13
CA LEU A 31 -6.90 -2.15 9.64
C LEU A 31 -6.82 -3.17 10.78
N GLN A 32 -5.96 -2.93 11.80
CA GLN A 32 -5.92 -3.77 12.99
C GLN A 32 -7.23 -3.71 13.79
N ASP A 33 -7.85 -2.55 13.89
CA ASP A 33 -9.18 -2.40 14.51
C ASP A 33 -10.24 -3.22 13.75
N HIS A 34 -10.25 -3.13 12.42
CA HIS A 34 -11.13 -3.95 11.57
C HIS A 34 -10.90 -5.46 11.78
N CYS A 35 -9.66 -5.89 11.98
CA CYS A 35 -9.24 -7.27 12.19
C CYS A 35 -9.25 -7.70 13.67
N MET A 36 -9.74 -6.85 14.56
CA MET A 36 -9.66 -7.05 16.01
C MET A 36 -10.06 -8.47 16.43
N ARG A 37 -9.18 -9.14 17.21
CA ARG A 37 -9.37 -10.49 17.76
C ARG A 37 -9.56 -11.61 16.72
N ARG A 38 -9.22 -11.34 15.44
CA ARG A 38 -9.31 -12.30 14.32
C ARG A 38 -7.97 -12.51 13.65
N LEU A 39 -7.30 -11.41 13.31
CA LEU A 39 -6.01 -11.41 12.59
C LEU A 39 -5.08 -10.36 13.21
N ASP A 40 -3.77 -10.62 13.12
CA ASP A 40 -2.74 -9.63 13.42
C ASP A 40 -2.34 -8.91 12.14
N VAL A 41 -2.22 -7.57 12.18
CA VAL A 41 -1.74 -6.75 11.07
C VAL A 41 -0.24 -6.49 11.24
N ILE A 42 0.56 -7.08 10.37
CA ILE A 42 2.03 -7.02 10.44
C ILE A 42 2.55 -6.12 9.34
N ASN A 43 3.28 -5.06 9.72
CA ASN A 43 3.92 -4.15 8.78
C ASN A 43 5.31 -4.68 8.39
N ARG A 44 5.51 -4.82 7.07
CA ARG A 44 6.76 -5.14 6.39
C ARG A 44 6.99 -4.13 5.26
N GLY A 45 6.83 -2.86 5.58
CA GLY A 45 7.21 -1.74 4.73
C GLY A 45 8.68 -1.39 4.95
N PHE A 46 9.42 -1.21 3.85
CA PHE A 46 10.85 -0.89 3.84
C PHE A 46 11.07 0.39 3.04
N SER A 47 11.25 1.51 3.72
CA SER A 47 11.44 2.82 3.09
C SER A 47 12.59 2.80 2.08
N GLY A 48 12.32 3.25 0.87
CA GLY A 48 13.30 3.32 -0.20
C GLY A 48 13.42 2.05 -1.05
N TYR A 49 12.85 0.92 -0.64
CA TYR A 49 12.91 -0.33 -1.41
C TYR A 49 12.16 -0.22 -2.73
N ASN A 50 12.78 -0.74 -3.79
CA ASN A 50 12.15 -1.07 -5.07
C ASN A 50 11.81 -2.56 -5.13
N THR A 51 11.26 -3.04 -6.23
CA THR A 51 10.87 -4.45 -6.38
C THR A 51 12.05 -5.41 -6.39
N THR A 52 13.25 -4.98 -6.81
CA THR A 52 14.47 -5.81 -6.77
C THR A 52 14.93 -6.02 -5.35
N ASP A 53 14.95 -4.96 -4.53
CA ASP A 53 15.30 -5.05 -3.11
C ASP A 53 14.29 -5.93 -2.37
N ALA A 54 12.99 -5.74 -2.66
CA ALA A 54 11.90 -6.50 -2.06
C ALA A 54 12.02 -8.01 -2.33
N LEU A 55 12.37 -8.41 -3.56
CA LEU A 55 12.62 -9.82 -3.90
C LEU A 55 13.77 -10.42 -3.10
N GLY A 56 14.83 -9.66 -2.88
CA GLY A 56 16.03 -10.12 -2.15
C GLY A 56 15.75 -10.51 -0.71
N VAL A 57 14.74 -9.91 -0.06
CA VAL A 57 14.42 -10.16 1.36
C VAL A 57 13.24 -11.13 1.57
N LEU A 58 12.53 -11.52 0.51
CA LEU A 58 11.36 -12.38 0.61
C LEU A 58 11.57 -13.67 1.39
N PRO A 59 12.64 -14.45 1.14
CA PRO A 59 12.86 -15.72 1.84
C PRO A 59 12.97 -15.58 3.35
N ASP A 60 13.55 -14.46 3.81
CA ASP A 60 13.75 -14.19 5.22
C ASP A 60 12.46 -13.68 5.91
N LEU A 61 11.61 -12.99 5.15
CA LEU A 61 10.38 -12.38 5.68
C LEU A 61 9.20 -13.35 5.76
N PHE A 62 9.17 -14.36 4.89
CA PHE A 62 8.03 -15.25 4.72
C PHE A 62 8.44 -16.72 4.93
N PRO A 63 8.83 -17.12 6.16
CA PRO A 63 9.11 -18.51 6.44
C PRO A 63 7.84 -19.34 6.24
N PRO A 64 7.94 -20.60 5.77
CA PRO A 64 6.78 -21.46 5.57
C PRO A 64 5.93 -21.61 6.84
N PRO A 65 4.60 -21.77 6.71
CA PRO A 65 3.73 -21.95 7.86
C PRO A 65 4.07 -23.23 8.63
N SER A 66 4.06 -23.15 9.95
CA SER A 66 4.37 -24.26 10.85
C SER A 66 3.59 -24.15 12.17
N ALA A 67 3.80 -25.07 13.10
CA ALA A 67 3.21 -24.98 14.44
C ALA A 67 3.66 -23.72 15.22
N THR A 68 4.81 -23.15 14.88
CA THR A 68 5.40 -21.97 15.52
C THR A 68 5.43 -20.73 14.63
N THR A 69 5.09 -20.85 13.34
CA THR A 69 5.02 -19.77 12.38
C THR A 69 3.57 -19.45 12.07
N PRO A 70 3.10 -18.21 12.30
CA PRO A 70 1.74 -17.83 11.94
C PRO A 70 1.45 -18.03 10.46
N LYS A 71 0.23 -18.45 10.14
CA LYS A 71 -0.24 -18.47 8.76
C LYS A 71 -0.52 -17.04 8.29
N ILE A 72 -0.17 -16.72 7.06
CA ILE A 72 -0.57 -15.48 6.42
C ILE A 72 -1.84 -15.75 5.63
N ASP A 73 -2.96 -15.14 6.03
CA ASP A 73 -4.23 -15.27 5.32
C ASP A 73 -4.42 -14.18 4.26
N TYR A 74 -3.79 -13.03 4.47
CA TYR A 74 -3.82 -11.90 3.52
C TYR A 74 -2.44 -11.28 3.38
N ILE A 75 -2.07 -10.94 2.15
CA ILE A 75 -0.88 -10.13 1.88
C ILE A 75 -1.27 -8.97 0.97
N LEU A 76 -0.94 -7.76 1.38
CA LEU A 76 -1.04 -6.55 0.59
C LEU A 76 0.35 -6.24 0.05
N VAL A 77 0.49 -6.12 -1.25
CA VAL A 77 1.75 -5.73 -1.90
C VAL A 77 1.59 -4.33 -2.47
N LEU A 78 2.44 -3.38 -2.05
CA LEU A 78 2.46 -2.01 -2.55
C LEU A 78 3.92 -1.60 -2.77
N LEU A 79 4.36 -1.70 -4.02
CA LEU A 79 5.70 -1.38 -4.51
C LEU A 79 5.58 -0.68 -5.87
N GLY A 80 6.58 0.10 -6.24
CA GLY A 80 6.65 0.74 -7.55
C GLY A 80 6.91 2.25 -7.48
N ALA A 81 6.65 2.89 -6.33
CA ALA A 81 6.93 4.32 -6.16
C ALA A 81 8.43 4.64 -6.29
N ASN A 82 9.31 3.72 -5.90
CA ASN A 82 10.75 3.84 -6.06
C ASN A 82 11.24 3.31 -7.41
N ASP A 83 10.63 2.24 -7.92
CA ASP A 83 10.89 1.72 -9.26
C ASP A 83 10.65 2.77 -10.35
N ALA A 84 9.62 3.60 -10.17
CA ALA A 84 9.22 4.68 -11.08
C ALA A 84 10.12 5.93 -11.03
N CYS A 85 11.26 5.89 -10.34
CA CYS A 85 12.23 6.98 -10.39
C CYS A 85 12.75 7.18 -11.81
N LEU A 86 13.08 8.43 -12.14
CA LEU A 86 13.80 8.75 -13.38
C LEU A 86 15.29 8.36 -13.24
N PRO A 87 15.94 7.93 -14.33
CA PRO A 87 17.35 7.55 -14.30
C PRO A 87 18.24 8.80 -14.23
N ILE A 88 18.42 9.33 -13.03
CA ILE A 88 19.28 10.49 -12.78
C ILE A 88 20.51 10.08 -11.96
N PRO A 89 21.67 10.74 -12.13
CA PRO A 89 22.92 10.35 -11.46
C PRO A 89 22.83 10.35 -9.93
N THR A 90 21.93 11.12 -9.37
CA THR A 90 21.73 11.29 -7.92
C THR A 90 20.69 10.35 -7.33
N ASN A 91 20.08 9.46 -8.12
CA ASN A 91 19.10 8.49 -7.67
C ASN A 91 19.24 7.16 -8.43
N SER A 92 19.50 6.09 -7.71
CA SER A 92 19.71 4.73 -8.23
C SER A 92 18.54 3.78 -8.00
N GLN A 93 17.39 4.25 -7.55
CA GLN A 93 16.25 3.40 -7.17
C GLN A 93 15.45 2.87 -8.37
N GLN A 94 15.62 3.48 -9.55
CA GLN A 94 14.88 3.11 -10.74
C GLN A 94 15.05 1.63 -11.10
N VAL A 95 13.92 0.97 -11.37
CA VAL A 95 13.89 -0.36 -11.99
C VAL A 95 13.18 -0.23 -13.35
N PRO A 96 13.78 -0.67 -14.47
CA PRO A 96 13.13 -0.60 -15.76
C PRO A 96 11.75 -1.29 -15.77
N LEU A 97 10.80 -0.73 -16.52
CA LEU A 97 9.39 -1.15 -16.47
C LEU A 97 9.20 -2.66 -16.69
N GLU A 98 9.88 -3.26 -17.65
CA GLU A 98 9.73 -4.71 -17.91
C GLU A 98 10.33 -5.54 -16.77
N GLN A 99 11.42 -5.08 -16.15
CA GLN A 99 11.98 -5.73 -14.95
C GLN A 99 11.04 -5.57 -13.74
N TYR A 100 10.42 -4.40 -13.57
CA TYR A 100 9.39 -4.18 -12.54
C TYR A 100 8.22 -5.16 -12.68
N LYS A 101 7.70 -5.32 -13.89
CA LYS A 101 6.64 -6.30 -14.18
C LYS A 101 7.08 -7.73 -13.84
N GLN A 102 8.30 -8.11 -14.22
CA GLN A 102 8.82 -9.44 -13.91
C GLN A 102 9.00 -9.61 -12.39
N ASN A 103 9.59 -8.63 -11.71
CA ASN A 103 9.75 -8.67 -10.26
C ASN A 103 8.41 -8.81 -9.54
N LEU A 104 7.36 -8.10 -9.97
CA LEU A 104 6.02 -8.28 -9.41
C LEU A 104 5.49 -9.70 -9.61
N ARG A 105 5.64 -10.29 -10.81
CA ARG A 105 5.25 -11.69 -11.03
C ARG A 105 5.98 -12.63 -10.07
N ASP A 106 7.29 -12.44 -9.94
CA ASP A 106 8.13 -13.28 -9.09
C ASP A 106 7.75 -13.13 -7.61
N ILE A 107 7.43 -11.92 -7.14
CA ILE A 107 6.91 -11.67 -5.79
C ILE A 107 5.57 -12.40 -5.58
N LEU A 108 4.61 -12.19 -6.48
CA LEU A 108 3.24 -12.70 -6.34
C LEU A 108 3.17 -14.23 -6.45
N THR A 109 4.12 -14.85 -7.13
CA THR A 109 4.20 -16.31 -7.32
C THR A 109 5.27 -16.95 -6.46
N HIS A 110 5.98 -16.19 -5.62
CA HIS A 110 7.10 -16.69 -4.85
C HIS A 110 6.69 -17.89 -3.96
N PRO A 111 7.45 -18.99 -3.96
CA PRO A 111 7.09 -20.21 -3.22
C PRO A 111 6.84 -19.99 -1.73
N THR A 112 7.61 -19.11 -1.08
CA THR A 112 7.43 -18.81 0.35
C THR A 112 6.11 -18.13 0.65
N ILE A 113 5.65 -17.21 -0.23
CA ILE A 113 4.33 -16.58 -0.12
C ILE A 113 3.24 -17.61 -0.40
N ARG A 114 3.37 -18.36 -1.51
CA ARG A 114 2.36 -19.34 -1.94
C ARG A 114 2.20 -20.50 -0.96
N ALA A 115 3.23 -20.83 -0.16
CA ALA A 115 3.13 -21.83 0.90
C ALA A 115 2.06 -21.51 1.96
N HIS A 116 1.76 -20.21 2.19
CA HIS A 116 0.69 -19.79 3.08
C HIS A 116 -0.69 -19.83 2.43
N ASN A 117 -0.77 -19.90 1.10
CA ASN A 117 -2.01 -19.79 0.31
C ASN A 117 -2.85 -18.56 0.71
N PRO A 118 -2.26 -17.35 0.74
CA PRO A 118 -2.95 -16.13 1.15
C PRO A 118 -3.84 -15.58 0.04
N LYS A 119 -4.85 -14.80 0.41
CA LYS A 119 -5.46 -13.86 -0.53
C LYS A 119 -4.50 -12.70 -0.75
N ILE A 120 -4.10 -12.47 -2.00
CA ILE A 120 -3.12 -11.43 -2.35
C ILE A 120 -3.86 -10.23 -2.94
N LEU A 121 -3.60 -9.05 -2.40
CA LEU A 121 -4.05 -7.77 -2.92
C LEU A 121 -2.83 -7.03 -3.46
N LEU A 122 -2.77 -6.79 -4.77
CA LEU A 122 -1.74 -5.94 -5.37
C LEU A 122 -2.29 -4.53 -5.50
N VAL A 123 -1.73 -3.63 -4.71
CA VAL A 123 -2.09 -2.20 -4.70
C VAL A 123 -1.20 -1.47 -5.69
N SER A 124 -1.78 -0.73 -6.62
CA SER A 124 -1.01 0.11 -7.52
C SER A 124 -0.33 1.27 -6.78
N PRO A 125 0.88 1.70 -7.17
CA PRO A 125 1.47 2.93 -6.64
C PRO A 125 0.50 4.10 -6.75
N PRO A 126 0.42 5.00 -5.73
CA PRO A 126 -0.41 6.19 -5.81
C PRO A 126 0.08 7.16 -6.89
N PRO A 127 -0.73 8.17 -7.27
CA PRO A 127 -0.25 9.24 -8.12
C PRO A 127 0.88 10.03 -7.47
N LEU A 128 1.59 10.79 -8.28
CA LEU A 128 2.65 11.70 -7.85
C LEU A 128 2.18 13.14 -8.01
N ASP A 129 2.43 13.99 -7.01
CA ASP A 129 2.36 15.43 -7.16
C ASP A 129 3.74 15.95 -7.60
N GLU A 130 3.92 16.05 -8.91
CA GLU A 130 5.21 16.39 -9.53
C GLU A 130 5.62 17.84 -9.20
N ILE A 131 4.64 18.73 -8.95
CA ILE A 131 4.91 20.13 -8.56
C ILE A 131 5.65 20.13 -7.23
N ARG A 132 5.08 19.50 -6.21
CA ARG A 132 5.67 19.44 -4.87
C ARG A 132 6.95 18.59 -4.85
N MET A 133 6.98 17.53 -5.64
CA MET A 133 8.13 16.64 -5.71
C MET A 133 9.35 17.34 -6.30
N LEU A 134 9.17 18.15 -7.36
CA LEU A 134 10.24 18.94 -7.94
C LEU A 134 10.84 19.93 -6.93
N GLU A 135 10.00 20.65 -6.18
CA GLU A 135 10.47 21.55 -5.11
C GLU A 135 11.39 20.80 -4.13
N ARG A 136 10.96 19.64 -3.64
CA ARG A 136 11.74 18.83 -2.70
C ARG A 136 13.02 18.25 -3.30
N ASP A 137 13.00 17.89 -4.56
CA ASP A 137 14.18 17.39 -5.25
C ASP A 137 15.24 18.49 -5.39
N LEU A 138 14.82 19.70 -5.71
CA LEU A 138 15.71 20.87 -5.74
C LEU A 138 16.27 21.21 -4.36
N GLU A 139 15.44 21.16 -3.31
CA GLU A 139 15.88 21.34 -1.90
C GLU A 139 16.94 20.28 -1.50
N LYS A 140 16.82 19.06 -2.02
CA LYS A 140 17.78 17.96 -1.77
C LYS A 140 19.02 18.01 -2.68
N GLY A 141 19.09 18.94 -3.62
CA GLY A 141 20.23 19.12 -4.50
C GLY A 141 20.26 18.20 -5.74
N HIS A 142 19.12 17.61 -6.11
CA HIS A 142 19.06 16.76 -7.33
C HIS A 142 19.21 17.58 -8.63
N GLY A 143 18.94 18.87 -8.62
CA GLY A 143 19.04 19.76 -9.78
C GLY A 143 17.92 19.60 -10.82
N GLN A 144 17.12 18.54 -10.70
CA GLN A 144 15.96 18.23 -11.58
C GLN A 144 15.00 17.29 -10.85
N ALA A 145 13.80 17.10 -11.39
CA ALA A 145 12.84 16.13 -10.88
C ALA A 145 13.40 14.71 -10.92
N SER A 146 13.30 13.99 -9.82
CA SER A 146 13.65 12.56 -9.72
C SER A 146 12.52 11.63 -10.14
N ARG A 147 11.32 12.15 -10.31
CA ARG A 147 10.09 11.41 -10.67
C ARG A 147 9.22 12.26 -11.57
N SER A 148 8.29 11.60 -12.31
CA SER A 148 7.23 12.32 -13.03
C SER A 148 5.89 11.61 -12.85
N ALA A 149 4.79 12.37 -12.90
CA ALA A 149 3.43 11.85 -12.77
C ALA A 149 3.11 10.85 -13.89
N ALA A 150 3.56 11.12 -15.12
CA ALA A 150 3.35 10.23 -16.27
C ALA A 150 4.05 8.87 -16.09
N VAL A 151 5.30 8.87 -15.59
CA VAL A 151 6.04 7.63 -15.31
C VAL A 151 5.39 6.87 -14.15
N SER A 152 5.03 7.54 -13.04
CA SER A 152 4.29 6.92 -11.94
C SER A 152 2.99 6.25 -12.40
N LYS A 153 2.24 6.91 -13.28
CA LYS A 153 1.02 6.32 -13.88
C LYS A 153 1.32 5.05 -14.67
N THR A 154 2.40 5.05 -15.44
CA THR A 154 2.81 3.87 -16.22
C THR A 154 3.11 2.66 -15.32
N TYR A 155 3.79 2.87 -14.19
CA TYR A 155 4.06 1.80 -13.21
C TYR A 155 2.80 1.36 -12.47
N SER A 156 1.88 2.27 -12.20
CA SER A 156 0.57 1.94 -11.62
C SER A 156 -0.24 1.05 -12.57
N ASP A 157 -0.32 1.40 -13.85
CA ASP A 157 -1.03 0.60 -14.87
C ASP A 157 -0.38 -0.78 -15.05
N ALA A 158 0.95 -0.83 -15.00
CA ALA A 158 1.67 -2.09 -15.07
C ALA A 158 1.35 -3.00 -13.86
N ALA A 159 1.27 -2.46 -12.64
CA ALA A 159 0.87 -3.24 -11.46
C ALA A 159 -0.53 -3.84 -11.63
N LEU A 160 -1.50 -3.05 -12.10
CA LEU A 160 -2.86 -3.52 -12.35
C LEU A 160 -2.92 -4.60 -13.43
N SER A 161 -2.13 -4.44 -14.52
CA SER A 161 -1.99 -5.46 -15.56
C SER A 161 -1.47 -6.78 -15.00
N ILE A 162 -0.42 -6.73 -14.18
CA ILE A 162 0.15 -7.93 -13.53
C ILE A 162 -0.84 -8.57 -12.56
N ALA A 163 -1.61 -7.78 -11.81
CA ALA A 163 -2.66 -8.33 -10.95
C ALA A 163 -3.72 -9.11 -11.74
N ALA A 164 -4.06 -8.63 -12.96
CA ALA A 164 -5.00 -9.32 -13.83
C ALA A 164 -4.42 -10.59 -14.48
N GLU A 165 -3.09 -10.63 -14.70
CA GLU A 165 -2.38 -11.77 -15.28
C GLU A 165 -2.19 -12.93 -14.28
N VAL A 166 -1.97 -12.63 -12.99
CA VAL A 166 -1.64 -13.64 -11.96
C VAL A 166 -2.92 -14.16 -11.30
N PRO A 167 -3.28 -15.45 -11.44
CA PRO A 167 -4.51 -15.99 -10.89
C PRO A 167 -4.61 -15.83 -9.38
N GLY A 168 -5.78 -15.39 -8.90
CA GLY A 168 -6.09 -15.24 -7.49
C GLY A 168 -5.52 -13.96 -6.84
N VAL A 169 -4.95 -13.05 -7.62
CA VAL A 169 -4.55 -11.72 -7.17
C VAL A 169 -5.69 -10.72 -7.39
N VAL A 170 -5.95 -9.92 -6.37
CA VAL A 170 -6.98 -8.85 -6.41
C VAL A 170 -6.29 -7.52 -6.73
N PRO A 171 -6.62 -6.85 -7.84
CA PRO A 171 -6.10 -5.52 -8.14
C PRO A 171 -6.77 -4.47 -7.24
N ILE A 172 -5.98 -3.54 -6.71
CA ILE A 172 -6.45 -2.37 -5.96
C ILE A 172 -5.89 -1.12 -6.64
N ASP A 173 -6.75 -0.37 -7.30
CA ASP A 173 -6.35 0.85 -8.02
C ASP A 173 -6.32 2.06 -7.08
N LEU A 174 -5.20 2.19 -6.36
CA LEU A 174 -4.98 3.31 -5.46
C LEU A 174 -4.74 4.62 -6.24
N HIS A 175 -4.08 4.53 -7.40
CA HIS A 175 -3.80 5.70 -8.22
C HIS A 175 -5.09 6.42 -8.60
N GLU A 176 -6.01 5.71 -9.22
CA GLU A 176 -7.28 6.26 -9.68
C GLU A 176 -8.13 6.76 -8.51
N ALA A 177 -8.19 6.01 -7.41
CA ALA A 177 -8.99 6.40 -6.25
C ALA A 177 -8.47 7.70 -5.60
N VAL A 178 -7.15 7.86 -5.48
CA VAL A 178 -6.54 9.08 -4.95
C VAL A 178 -6.78 10.26 -5.90
N MET A 179 -6.63 10.07 -7.22
CA MET A 179 -6.90 11.13 -8.20
C MET A 179 -8.37 11.57 -8.16
N ARG A 180 -9.32 10.65 -8.15
CA ARG A 180 -10.76 10.98 -8.01
C ARG A 180 -11.05 11.74 -6.71
N ARG A 181 -10.44 11.32 -5.62
CA ARG A 181 -10.59 12.01 -4.34
C ARG A 181 -10.02 13.42 -4.40
N ALA A 182 -8.83 13.60 -5.00
CA ALA A 182 -8.20 14.89 -5.19
C ALA A 182 -9.08 15.84 -6.02
N GLU A 183 -9.62 15.36 -7.13
CA GLU A 183 -10.55 16.12 -7.97
C GLU A 183 -11.79 16.55 -7.19
N SER A 184 -12.39 15.66 -6.39
CA SER A 184 -13.55 15.98 -5.57
C SER A 184 -13.29 17.02 -4.47
N MET A 185 -12.04 17.16 -4.03
CA MET A 185 -11.61 18.13 -3.02
C MET A 185 -11.17 19.46 -3.62
N THR A 186 -10.96 19.54 -4.95
CA THR A 186 -10.53 20.75 -5.62
C THR A 186 -11.72 21.69 -5.78
N ILE A 187 -11.68 22.83 -5.09
CA ILE A 187 -12.75 23.85 -5.12
C ILE A 187 -12.52 24.78 -6.30
N GLY A 188 -13.50 24.86 -7.18
CA GLY A 188 -13.46 25.69 -8.37
C GLY A 188 -13.07 24.90 -9.61
N SER A 189 -13.58 25.30 -10.77
CA SER A 189 -13.14 24.71 -12.02
C SER A 189 -11.69 25.12 -12.28
N SER A 190 -10.78 24.16 -12.23
CA SER A 190 -9.43 24.35 -12.74
C SER A 190 -9.48 24.96 -14.13
N ARG A 191 -8.80 26.09 -14.33
CA ARG A 191 -8.59 26.65 -15.68
C ARG A 191 -7.56 25.84 -16.47
N SER A 192 -6.87 24.93 -15.80
CA SER A 192 -5.87 24.06 -16.41
C SER A 192 -6.53 22.84 -17.02
N SER A 193 -6.19 22.53 -18.26
CA SER A 193 -6.53 21.26 -18.91
C SER A 193 -5.59 20.13 -18.50
N LEU A 194 -4.60 20.41 -17.64
CA LEU A 194 -3.61 19.44 -17.17
C LEU A 194 -4.15 18.71 -15.94
N PRO A 195 -3.80 17.44 -15.74
CA PRO A 195 -4.11 16.70 -14.53
C PRO A 195 -3.53 17.36 -13.28
N LEU A 196 -4.17 17.16 -12.12
CA LEU A 196 -3.64 17.63 -10.84
C LEU A 196 -2.23 17.08 -10.60
N GLY A 197 -1.37 17.90 -10.01
CA GLY A 197 0.03 17.55 -9.73
C GLY A 197 0.97 17.61 -10.94
N HIS A 198 0.46 17.88 -12.16
CA HIS A 198 1.31 18.01 -13.35
C HIS A 198 1.98 19.41 -13.38
N PRO A 199 3.27 19.52 -13.79
CA PRO A 199 3.95 20.81 -13.94
C PRO A 199 3.17 21.77 -14.83
N GLY A 200 2.99 23.00 -14.38
CA GLY A 200 2.18 24.03 -15.06
C GLY A 200 0.67 23.92 -14.80
N GLY A 201 0.22 22.92 -14.05
CA GLY A 201 -1.13 22.77 -13.54
C GLY A 201 -1.28 23.26 -12.10
N GLU A 202 -2.17 22.64 -11.35
CA GLU A 202 -2.40 22.89 -9.93
C GLU A 202 -2.29 21.58 -9.12
N ARG A 203 -2.05 21.71 -7.82
CA ARG A 203 -1.98 20.58 -6.91
C ARG A 203 -3.36 20.12 -6.45
N GLY A 204 -4.29 21.07 -6.26
CA GLY A 204 -5.66 20.80 -5.81
C GLY A 204 -5.70 19.92 -4.57
N GLY A 205 -6.62 18.96 -4.53
CA GLY A 205 -6.74 18.03 -3.41
C GLY A 205 -5.50 17.16 -3.13
N LEU A 206 -4.53 17.09 -4.06
CA LEU A 206 -3.26 16.38 -3.81
C LEU A 206 -2.45 16.99 -2.67
N GLU A 207 -2.63 18.29 -2.38
CA GLU A 207 -1.98 18.95 -1.24
C GLU A 207 -2.29 18.27 0.10
N VAL A 208 -3.49 17.71 0.22
CA VAL A 208 -3.96 17.00 1.43
C VAL A 208 -3.65 15.51 1.34
N LEU A 209 -3.88 14.92 0.16
CA LEU A 209 -3.75 13.47 -0.03
C LEU A 209 -2.29 13.00 -0.11
N ILE A 210 -1.41 13.85 -0.68
CA ILE A 210 0.02 13.55 -0.88
C ILE A 210 0.82 14.83 -0.54
N PRO A 211 0.88 15.21 0.75
CA PRO A 211 1.37 16.54 1.16
C PRO A 211 2.82 16.81 0.78
N ASP A 212 3.63 15.79 0.70
CA ASP A 212 5.04 15.88 0.34
C ASP A 212 5.35 15.56 -1.13
N GLY A 213 4.31 15.29 -1.92
CA GLY A 213 4.41 14.96 -3.34
C GLY A 213 4.53 13.48 -3.65
N LEU A 214 4.79 12.61 -2.65
CA LEU A 214 5.04 11.17 -2.80
C LEU A 214 4.27 10.31 -1.81
N HIS A 215 4.33 10.66 -0.52
CA HIS A 215 3.76 9.85 0.56
C HIS A 215 2.33 10.27 0.88
N LEU A 216 1.51 9.30 1.25
CA LEU A 216 0.12 9.54 1.62
C LEU A 216 0.03 10.33 2.94
N GLY A 217 -0.80 11.37 2.96
CA GLY A 217 -1.31 11.99 4.17
C GLY A 217 -2.44 11.15 4.80
N GLY A 218 -3.00 11.62 5.91
CA GLY A 218 -4.06 10.90 6.61
C GLY A 218 -5.28 10.61 5.74
N GLU A 219 -5.71 11.57 4.93
CA GLU A 219 -6.83 11.38 4.01
C GLU A 219 -6.47 10.41 2.87
N GLY A 220 -5.23 10.43 2.37
CA GLY A 220 -4.74 9.45 1.40
C GLY A 220 -4.77 8.02 1.96
N TYR A 221 -4.37 7.84 3.22
CA TYR A 221 -4.47 6.55 3.91
C TYR A 221 -5.93 6.13 4.20
N ARG A 222 -6.86 7.06 4.36
CA ARG A 222 -8.30 6.73 4.44
C ARG A 222 -8.80 6.15 3.13
N VAL A 223 -8.41 6.75 1.99
CA VAL A 223 -8.73 6.21 0.66
C VAL A 223 -8.21 4.77 0.52
N LEU A 224 -6.95 4.51 0.88
CA LEU A 224 -6.39 3.16 0.86
C LEU A 224 -7.18 2.19 1.76
N PHE A 225 -7.56 2.62 2.96
CA PHE A 225 -8.34 1.80 3.89
C PHE A 225 -9.72 1.42 3.31
N GLU A 226 -10.42 2.37 2.72
CA GLU A 226 -11.73 2.14 2.11
C GLU A 226 -11.67 1.17 0.93
N LEU A 227 -10.58 1.20 0.15
CA LEU A 227 -10.35 0.26 -0.94
C LEU A 227 -10.02 -1.16 -0.44
N VAL A 228 -9.24 -1.27 0.62
CA VAL A 228 -8.73 -2.56 1.12
C VAL A 228 -9.74 -3.29 2.01
N LYS A 229 -10.42 -2.55 2.89
CA LYS A 229 -11.34 -3.12 3.90
C LYS A 229 -12.35 -4.13 3.34
N PRO A 230 -13.01 -3.91 2.20
CA PRO A 230 -13.99 -4.87 1.65
C PRO A 230 -13.41 -6.23 1.26
N HIS A 231 -12.09 -6.31 1.10
CA HIS A 231 -11.39 -7.52 0.69
C HIS A 231 -10.85 -8.35 1.87
N ILE A 232 -10.88 -7.81 3.09
CA ILE A 232 -10.43 -8.46 4.34
C ILE A 232 -11.67 -8.86 5.15
N GLY A 233 -11.93 -10.12 5.25
CA GLY A 233 -13.18 -10.68 5.83
C GLY A 233 -14.08 -11.29 4.73
N PRO A 234 -15.42 -11.28 4.88
CA PRO A 234 -16.21 -10.58 5.89
C PRO A 234 -16.04 -11.11 7.31
N PHE A 235 -16.22 -10.26 8.30
CA PHE A 235 -16.20 -10.64 9.70
C PHE A 235 -17.59 -10.52 10.32
N ASP A 236 -17.93 -11.47 11.21
CA ASP A 236 -19.20 -11.50 11.91
C ASP A 236 -19.30 -10.35 12.92
N GLN A 237 -20.35 -9.53 12.82
CA GLN A 237 -20.63 -8.45 13.77
C GLN A 237 -21.08 -8.98 15.13
N SER A 238 -21.61 -10.22 15.21
CA SER A 238 -21.96 -10.88 16.48
C SER A 238 -20.75 -11.21 17.34
N ARG A 239 -19.53 -11.15 16.77
CA ARG A 239 -18.25 -11.50 17.41
C ARG A 239 -18.09 -13.01 17.68
N GLU A 240 -18.92 -13.86 17.08
CA GLU A 240 -18.82 -15.31 17.21
C GLU A 240 -17.58 -15.88 16.51
N ASP A 241 -17.05 -15.16 15.51
CA ASP A 241 -15.83 -15.47 14.78
C ASP A 241 -14.53 -15.00 15.46
N TYR A 242 -14.63 -14.48 16.69
CA TYR A 242 -13.45 -14.13 17.47
C TYR A 242 -12.60 -15.37 17.78
N ARG A 243 -11.30 -15.26 17.59
CA ARG A 243 -10.33 -16.33 17.91
C ARG A 243 -10.44 -16.83 19.34
N TYR A 244 -10.75 -15.94 20.25
CA TYR A 244 -11.05 -16.23 21.65
C TYR A 244 -12.40 -15.62 22.00
N PRO A 245 -13.29 -16.34 22.70
CA PRO A 245 -14.64 -15.90 22.98
C PRO A 245 -14.68 -14.61 23.80
N ASP A 246 -15.81 -13.91 23.76
CA ASP A 246 -16.07 -12.76 24.64
C ASP A 246 -16.06 -13.21 26.10
N TRP A 247 -15.65 -12.31 27.00
CA TRP A 247 -15.60 -12.59 28.45
C TRP A 247 -16.95 -13.01 29.02
N LYS A 248 -18.04 -12.54 28.46
CA LYS A 248 -19.40 -12.92 28.86
C LYS A 248 -19.71 -14.39 28.60
N ILE A 249 -19.13 -14.97 27.54
CA ILE A 249 -19.24 -16.39 27.25
C ILE A 249 -18.40 -17.20 28.23
N LEU A 250 -17.21 -16.69 28.59
CA LEU A 250 -16.33 -17.33 29.56
C LEU A 250 -16.85 -17.27 30.99
N ASN A 251 -17.68 -16.25 31.33
CA ASN A 251 -18.19 -15.99 32.66
C ASN A 251 -19.72 -15.75 32.65
N PRO A 252 -20.52 -16.76 32.28
CA PRO A 252 -21.98 -16.60 32.12
C PRO A 252 -22.74 -16.20 33.40
N GLY A 253 -22.11 -16.32 34.57
CA GLY A 253 -22.70 -15.93 35.87
C GLY A 253 -22.40 -14.51 36.33
N SER A 254 -21.64 -13.72 35.57
CA SER A 254 -21.23 -12.35 35.95
C SER A 254 -22.17 -11.23 35.45
N LEU A 255 -23.31 -11.60 34.88
CA LEU A 255 -24.37 -10.68 34.46
C LEU A 255 -25.45 -10.60 35.55
N GLY A 256 -25.06 -10.05 36.70
CA GLY A 256 -25.97 -9.68 37.76
C GLY A 256 -26.04 -8.15 37.89
#